data_6ac087e761ee0830db35867cb4dc5b6c
#
_entry.id   6ac087e761ee0830db35867cb4dc5b6c
#
_cell.length_a   1.000
_cell.length_b   1.000
_cell.length_c   1.000
_cell.angle_alpha   90.00
_cell.angle_beta   90.00
_cell.angle_gamma   90.00
#
_symmetry.space_group_name_H-M   'P 1'
#
loop_
_entity.id
_entity.type
_entity.pdbx_description
1 polymer ?
#
loop_
_entity_poly.entity_id
_entity_poly.type
_entity_poly.pdbx_seq_one_letter_code
_entity_poly.pdbx_strand_id
1 'polypeptide(L)'
;MTGRSAIQGPGAVRSLTERLLPPIVLGSGFVGIWYLISYGVLEPRRRFLLRPPHEVIQVGFLDWDNFSPILNSLWSSTKVAMIGLAIAICIGFVLATMMSQAKIVERAIFPFAVTLQAIPILAIVPLISFWFGTGQTSRVVVCVIISLFPIIMNTLFGLQSADRGLHDLFTLHHAGRITRMRKLMFPSALPAVFAGLRISAGLSVIGAIVGDFFFGKGDAGIGQLLRKHASQLAGEELLAAVLMSSALGVTVFLVFGWIQERAIGRWYETTTGVD
;
A
#
# COMPACT_ATOMS: atom_id res chain seq x y z
N MET A 1 -8.93 -23.22 55.02
CA MET A 1 -9.92 -23.75 54.04
C MET A 1 -10.85 -22.62 53.66
N THR A 2 -10.63 -21.98 52.53
CA THR A 2 -11.62 -21.16 51.82
C THR A 2 -11.19 -21.14 50.35
N GLY A 3 -11.88 -21.93 49.55
CA GLY A 3 -11.65 -22.05 48.13
C GLY A 3 -12.06 -20.78 47.40
N ARG A 4 -11.16 -20.20 46.63
CA ARG A 4 -11.46 -19.22 45.59
C ARG A 4 -11.82 -19.97 44.32
N SER A 5 -13.10 -20.12 44.07
CA SER A 5 -13.66 -20.49 42.76
C SER A 5 -13.34 -19.36 41.79
N ALA A 6 -12.46 -19.64 40.81
CA ALA A 6 -12.21 -18.79 39.66
C ALA A 6 -13.48 -18.83 38.77
N ILE A 7 -14.27 -17.79 38.84
CA ILE A 7 -15.35 -17.54 37.87
C ILE A 7 -14.64 -17.03 36.62
N GLN A 8 -14.48 -17.89 35.62
CA GLN A 8 -14.14 -17.49 34.25
C GLN A 8 -15.32 -16.70 33.70
N GLY A 9 -15.15 -15.37 33.61
CA GLY A 9 -16.17 -14.47 33.14
C GLY A 9 -16.33 -14.48 31.62
N PRO A 10 -17.47 -14.06 31.08
CA PRO A 10 -17.83 -14.05 29.65
C PRO A 10 -17.15 -12.96 28.84
N GLY A 11 -15.95 -12.52 29.22
CA GLY A 11 -15.27 -11.34 28.60
C GLY A 11 -14.69 -11.57 27.22
N ALA A 12 -14.27 -12.80 26.87
CA ALA A 12 -13.59 -13.04 25.60
C ALA A 12 -14.54 -13.04 24.38
N VAL A 13 -15.76 -13.53 24.53
CA VAL A 13 -16.76 -13.57 23.44
C VAL A 13 -17.32 -12.16 23.20
N ARG A 14 -17.50 -11.37 24.26
CA ARG A 14 -18.01 -10.00 24.17
C ARG A 14 -17.02 -9.07 23.47
N SER A 15 -15.73 -9.23 23.71
CA SER A 15 -14.69 -8.45 23.04
C SER A 15 -14.54 -8.78 21.55
N LEU A 16 -14.79 -10.02 21.15
CA LEU A 16 -14.76 -10.44 19.73
C LEU A 16 -15.98 -9.91 18.97
N THR A 17 -17.18 -9.98 19.54
CA THR A 17 -18.38 -9.43 18.92
C THR A 17 -18.32 -7.91 18.81
N GLU A 18 -17.85 -7.20 19.82
CA GLU A 18 -17.68 -5.74 19.79
C GLU A 18 -16.63 -5.28 18.76
N ARG A 19 -15.62 -6.09 18.45
CA ARG A 19 -14.61 -5.80 17.43
C ARG A 19 -15.04 -6.15 16.01
N LEU A 20 -15.78 -7.24 15.83
CA LEU A 20 -16.17 -7.71 14.49
C LEU A 20 -17.52 -7.17 14.02
N LEU A 21 -18.42 -6.81 14.94
CA LEU A 21 -19.75 -6.33 14.59
C LEU A 21 -19.72 -5.04 13.73
N PRO A 22 -18.94 -4.00 14.07
CA PRO A 22 -18.92 -2.78 13.27
C PRO A 22 -18.48 -2.99 11.81
N PRO A 23 -17.35 -3.68 11.52
CA PRO A 23 -16.95 -3.91 10.12
C PRO A 23 -17.91 -4.83 9.36
N ILE A 24 -18.55 -5.82 10.03
CA ILE A 24 -19.55 -6.68 9.39
C ILE A 24 -20.80 -5.89 9.04
N VAL A 25 -21.30 -5.04 9.95
CA VAL A 25 -22.48 -4.19 9.69
C VAL A 25 -22.22 -3.23 8.54
N LEU A 26 -21.06 -2.56 8.53
CA LEU A 26 -20.68 -1.66 7.43
C LEU A 26 -20.52 -2.42 6.12
N GLY A 27 -19.87 -3.59 6.12
CA GLY A 27 -19.71 -4.42 4.93
C GLY A 27 -21.04 -4.92 4.38
N SER A 28 -21.95 -5.40 5.27
CA SER A 28 -23.29 -5.81 4.88
C SER A 28 -24.12 -4.65 4.34
N GLY A 29 -23.99 -3.46 4.97
CA GLY A 29 -24.60 -2.23 4.46
C GLY A 29 -24.13 -1.85 3.06
N PHE A 30 -22.82 -1.96 2.81
CA PHE A 30 -22.25 -1.71 1.47
C PHE A 30 -22.79 -2.69 0.43
N VAL A 31 -22.84 -3.99 0.75
CA VAL A 31 -23.41 -5.03 -0.12
C VAL A 31 -24.90 -4.79 -0.35
N GLY A 32 -25.65 -4.39 0.69
CA GLY A 32 -27.07 -4.03 0.59
C GLY A 32 -27.31 -2.84 -0.33
N ILE A 33 -26.50 -1.78 -0.22
CA ILE A 33 -26.55 -0.61 -1.12
C ILE A 33 -26.22 -1.04 -2.55
N TRP A 34 -25.23 -1.91 -2.74
CA TRP A 34 -24.90 -2.44 -4.06
C TRP A 34 -26.11 -3.18 -4.70
N TYR A 35 -26.77 -4.07 -3.95
CA TYR A 35 -28.00 -4.72 -4.42
C TYR A 35 -29.11 -3.72 -4.71
N LEU A 36 -29.30 -2.72 -3.85
CA LEU A 36 -30.30 -1.69 -4.03
C LEU A 36 -30.08 -0.89 -5.33
N ILE A 37 -28.83 -0.51 -5.61
CA ILE A 37 -28.51 0.21 -6.87
C ILE A 37 -28.72 -0.69 -8.07
N SER A 38 -28.23 -1.94 -8.01
CA SER A 38 -28.30 -2.87 -9.15
C SER A 38 -29.73 -3.24 -9.53
N TYR A 39 -30.63 -3.45 -8.55
CA TYR A 39 -32.00 -3.88 -8.80
C TYR A 39 -33.03 -2.78 -8.67
N GLY A 40 -32.81 -1.79 -7.79
CA GLY A 40 -33.77 -0.73 -7.49
C GLY A 40 -33.61 0.54 -8.34
N VAL A 41 -32.36 0.88 -8.69
CA VAL A 41 -32.06 2.12 -9.41
C VAL A 41 -31.80 1.87 -10.90
N LEU A 42 -31.11 0.77 -11.23
CA LEU A 42 -30.75 0.46 -12.61
C LEU A 42 -31.89 -0.30 -13.32
N GLU A 43 -32.30 0.23 -14.48
CA GLU A 43 -33.18 -0.49 -15.39
C GLU A 43 -32.57 -1.83 -15.83
N PRO A 44 -33.35 -2.87 -16.13
CA PRO A 44 -32.82 -4.18 -16.56
C PRO A 44 -31.79 -4.11 -17.68
N ARG A 45 -32.00 -3.19 -18.63
CA ARG A 45 -31.11 -2.97 -19.79
C ARG A 45 -29.76 -2.35 -19.40
N ARG A 46 -29.65 -1.69 -18.23
CA ARG A 46 -28.44 -1.01 -17.76
C ARG A 46 -27.74 -1.74 -16.62
N ARG A 47 -28.21 -2.91 -16.20
CA ARG A 47 -27.60 -3.71 -15.12
C ARG A 47 -26.20 -4.19 -15.44
N PHE A 48 -25.82 -4.22 -16.72
CA PHE A 48 -24.43 -4.52 -17.11
C PHE A 48 -23.41 -3.50 -16.57
N LEU A 49 -23.84 -2.29 -16.21
CA LEU A 49 -22.97 -1.25 -15.63
C LEU A 49 -22.58 -1.54 -14.17
N LEU A 50 -23.48 -2.16 -13.42
CA LEU A 50 -23.23 -2.57 -12.05
C LEU A 50 -23.95 -3.90 -11.79
N ARG A 51 -23.27 -4.98 -12.10
CA ARG A 51 -23.78 -6.34 -11.90
C ARG A 51 -23.98 -6.65 -10.42
N PRO A 52 -25.03 -7.39 -10.06
CA PRO A 52 -25.24 -7.75 -8.66
C PRO A 52 -24.14 -8.65 -8.13
N PRO A 53 -23.80 -8.57 -6.81
CA PRO A 53 -22.67 -9.28 -6.24
C PRO A 53 -22.64 -10.79 -6.50
N HIS A 54 -23.79 -11.47 -6.52
CA HIS A 54 -23.84 -12.91 -6.77
C HIS A 54 -23.43 -13.27 -8.20
N GLU A 55 -23.80 -12.47 -9.23
CA GLU A 55 -23.37 -12.70 -10.61
C GLU A 55 -21.86 -12.50 -10.73
N VAL A 56 -21.30 -11.48 -10.07
CA VAL A 56 -19.85 -11.25 -10.01
C VAL A 56 -19.13 -12.45 -9.39
N ILE A 57 -19.69 -13.04 -8.34
CA ILE A 57 -19.11 -14.23 -7.71
C ILE A 57 -19.19 -15.43 -8.66
N GLN A 58 -20.33 -15.68 -9.28
CA GLN A 58 -20.53 -16.84 -10.15
C GLN A 58 -19.65 -16.78 -11.39
N VAL A 59 -19.64 -15.64 -12.11
CA VAL A 59 -18.93 -15.49 -13.38
C VAL A 59 -17.46 -15.15 -13.16
N GLY A 60 -17.16 -14.27 -12.22
CA GLY A 60 -15.82 -13.74 -12.05
C GLY A 60 -14.90 -14.59 -11.15
N PHE A 61 -15.45 -15.37 -10.19
CA PHE A 61 -14.67 -16.13 -9.24
C PHE A 61 -14.87 -17.65 -9.32
N LEU A 62 -16.10 -18.12 -9.63
CA LEU A 62 -16.37 -19.56 -9.69
C LEU A 62 -16.07 -20.15 -11.09
N ASP A 63 -16.11 -19.36 -12.13
CA ASP A 63 -15.69 -19.75 -13.46
C ASP A 63 -14.17 -19.64 -13.59
N TRP A 64 -13.51 -20.78 -13.72
CA TRP A 64 -12.05 -20.85 -13.80
C TRP A 64 -11.47 -20.17 -15.05
N ASP A 65 -12.20 -20.20 -16.17
CA ASP A 65 -11.78 -19.59 -17.42
C ASP A 65 -11.70 -18.06 -17.30
N ASN A 66 -12.54 -17.46 -16.44
CA ASN A 66 -12.52 -16.03 -16.12
C ASN A 66 -11.58 -15.70 -14.97
N PHE A 67 -11.45 -16.58 -13.96
CA PHE A 67 -10.65 -16.33 -12.77
C PHE A 67 -9.14 -16.52 -13.01
N SER A 68 -8.75 -17.51 -13.78
CA SER A 68 -7.33 -17.81 -14.09
C SER A 68 -6.60 -16.61 -14.73
N PRO A 69 -7.15 -15.88 -15.73
CA PRO A 69 -6.54 -14.67 -16.27
C PRO A 69 -6.35 -13.57 -15.24
N ILE A 70 -7.30 -13.43 -14.29
CA ILE A 70 -7.18 -12.45 -13.17
C ILE A 70 -5.98 -12.78 -12.31
N LEU A 71 -5.82 -14.03 -11.89
CA LEU A 71 -4.69 -14.46 -11.06
C LEU A 71 -3.33 -14.26 -11.75
N ASN A 72 -3.23 -14.63 -13.03
CA ASN A 72 -2.02 -14.46 -13.82
C ASN A 72 -1.66 -12.98 -13.98
N SER A 73 -2.65 -12.13 -14.24
CA SER A 73 -2.46 -10.69 -14.36
C SER A 73 -2.09 -10.05 -13.02
N LEU A 74 -2.69 -10.48 -11.91
CA LEU A 74 -2.31 -10.04 -10.56
C LEU A 74 -0.85 -10.41 -10.24
N TRP A 75 -0.42 -11.63 -10.59
CA TRP A 75 0.95 -12.04 -10.39
C TRP A 75 1.94 -11.17 -11.19
N SER A 76 1.61 -10.85 -12.44
CA SER A 76 2.40 -9.93 -13.27
C SER A 76 2.50 -8.55 -12.64
N SER A 77 1.37 -7.96 -12.23
CA SER A 77 1.34 -6.64 -11.56
C SER A 77 2.07 -6.65 -10.23
N THR A 78 1.98 -7.75 -9.46
CA THR A 78 2.69 -7.89 -8.19
C THR A 78 4.20 -7.87 -8.40
N LYS A 79 4.71 -8.57 -9.40
CA LYS A 79 6.15 -8.53 -9.75
C LYS A 79 6.60 -7.10 -10.05
N VAL A 80 5.85 -6.37 -10.86
CA VAL A 80 6.15 -4.98 -11.23
C VAL A 80 6.12 -4.08 -9.99
N ALA A 81 5.09 -4.20 -9.15
CA ALA A 81 4.96 -3.43 -7.92
C ALA A 81 6.13 -3.66 -6.96
N MET A 82 6.52 -4.93 -6.77
CA MET A 82 7.62 -5.28 -5.85
C MET A 82 8.98 -4.81 -6.38
N ILE A 83 9.24 -4.91 -7.68
CA ILE A 83 10.46 -4.39 -8.29
C ILE A 83 10.51 -2.86 -8.14
N GLY A 84 9.41 -2.17 -8.46
CA GLY A 84 9.32 -0.71 -8.34
C GLY A 84 9.49 -0.25 -6.90
N LEU A 85 8.84 -0.94 -5.94
CA LEU A 85 8.98 -0.67 -4.52
C LEU A 85 10.42 -0.87 -4.04
N ALA A 86 11.09 -1.95 -4.42
CA ALA A 86 12.48 -2.21 -4.04
C ALA A 86 13.42 -1.10 -4.54
N ILE A 87 13.26 -0.66 -5.78
CA ILE A 87 14.03 0.46 -6.35
C ILE A 87 13.72 1.76 -5.58
N ALA A 88 12.44 2.04 -5.31
CA ALA A 88 12.02 3.22 -4.56
C ALA A 88 12.59 3.21 -3.12
N ILE A 89 12.64 2.05 -2.47
CA ILE A 89 13.26 1.89 -1.15
C ILE A 89 14.75 2.25 -1.22
N CYS A 90 15.49 1.69 -2.16
CA CYS A 90 16.92 1.97 -2.30
C CYS A 90 17.18 3.48 -2.53
N ILE A 91 16.49 4.08 -3.49
CA ILE A 91 16.67 5.51 -3.82
C ILE A 91 16.19 6.38 -2.65
N GLY A 92 15.01 6.12 -2.11
CA GLY A 92 14.41 6.92 -1.03
C GLY A 92 15.24 6.88 0.26
N PHE A 93 15.78 5.73 0.63
CA PHE A 93 16.68 5.60 1.77
C PHE A 93 17.98 6.39 1.60
N VAL A 94 18.61 6.30 0.42
CA VAL A 94 19.84 7.06 0.11
C VAL A 94 19.55 8.55 0.18
N LEU A 95 18.49 9.04 -0.48
CA LEU A 95 18.14 10.45 -0.48
C LEU A 95 17.81 10.97 0.93
N ALA A 96 16.97 10.27 1.68
CA ALA A 96 16.61 10.65 3.05
C ALA A 96 17.83 10.67 3.99
N THR A 97 18.73 9.68 3.84
CA THR A 97 19.97 9.64 4.62
C THR A 97 20.87 10.83 4.26
N MET A 98 21.04 11.18 2.98
CA MET A 98 21.80 12.35 2.58
C MET A 98 21.18 13.65 3.12
N MET A 99 19.86 13.80 3.03
CA MET A 99 19.13 14.95 3.55
C MET A 99 19.28 15.09 5.06
N SER A 100 19.31 13.98 5.81
CA SER A 100 19.48 14.01 7.27
C SER A 100 20.87 14.48 7.73
N GLN A 101 21.89 14.44 6.87
CA GLN A 101 23.28 14.81 7.23
C GLN A 101 23.56 16.31 7.17
N ALA A 102 22.87 17.04 6.31
CA ALA A 102 23.11 18.47 6.13
C ALA A 102 21.84 19.20 5.67
N LYS A 103 21.50 20.28 6.38
CA LYS A 103 20.33 21.12 6.03
C LYS A 103 20.38 21.70 4.62
N ILE A 104 21.58 21.91 4.07
CA ILE A 104 21.73 22.39 2.70
C ILE A 104 21.28 21.34 1.70
N VAL A 105 21.60 20.04 1.94
CA VAL A 105 21.16 18.92 1.11
C VAL A 105 19.65 18.74 1.21
N GLU A 106 19.10 18.82 2.43
CA GLU A 106 17.66 18.77 2.66
C GLU A 106 16.93 19.86 1.88
N ARG A 107 17.38 21.14 2.02
CA ARG A 107 16.79 22.26 1.30
C ARG A 107 16.93 22.16 -0.22
N ALA A 108 17.96 21.51 -0.71
CA ALA A 108 18.17 21.30 -2.15
C ALA A 108 17.25 20.20 -2.70
N ILE A 109 17.08 19.07 -2.01
CA ILE A 109 16.33 17.91 -2.49
C ILE A 109 14.83 18.03 -2.21
N PHE A 110 14.44 18.62 -1.07
CA PHE A 110 13.06 18.69 -0.62
C PHE A 110 12.08 19.25 -1.67
N PRO A 111 12.36 20.39 -2.36
CA PRO A 111 11.45 20.90 -3.38
C PRO A 111 11.21 19.93 -4.52
N PHE A 112 12.25 19.18 -4.94
CA PHE A 112 12.12 18.17 -6.00
C PHE A 112 11.28 16.99 -5.55
N ALA A 113 11.46 16.52 -4.30
CA ALA A 113 10.64 15.43 -3.75
C ALA A 113 9.15 15.84 -3.69
N VAL A 114 8.84 17.06 -3.25
CA VAL A 114 7.46 17.58 -3.23
C VAL A 114 6.90 17.73 -4.66
N THR A 115 7.70 18.26 -5.60
CA THR A 115 7.29 18.38 -7.00
C THR A 115 6.97 17.02 -7.60
N LEU A 116 7.79 16.00 -7.32
CA LEU A 116 7.57 14.64 -7.83
C LEU A 116 6.21 14.08 -7.41
N GLN A 117 5.79 14.34 -6.17
CA GLN A 117 4.46 13.93 -5.67
C GLN A 117 3.32 14.75 -6.29
N ALA A 118 3.56 16.02 -6.59
CA ALA A 118 2.55 16.92 -7.13
C ALA A 118 2.27 16.70 -8.62
N ILE A 119 3.20 16.06 -9.35
CA ILE A 119 3.02 15.81 -10.78
C ILE A 119 1.89 14.79 -10.99
N PRO A 120 0.84 15.11 -11.77
CA PRO A 120 -0.19 14.15 -12.12
C PRO A 120 0.42 13.00 -12.93
N ILE A 121 0.45 11.80 -12.37
CA ILE A 121 1.10 10.64 -13.00
C ILE A 121 0.57 10.38 -14.41
N LEU A 122 -0.73 10.58 -14.63
CA LEU A 122 -1.37 10.38 -15.94
C LEU A 122 -0.85 11.36 -17.00
N ALA A 123 -0.44 12.56 -16.60
CA ALA A 123 0.09 13.56 -17.52
C ALA A 123 1.50 13.22 -18.03
N ILE A 124 2.30 12.49 -17.23
CA ILE A 124 3.66 12.10 -17.61
C ILE A 124 3.75 10.72 -18.27
N VAL A 125 2.68 9.94 -18.32
CA VAL A 125 2.65 8.63 -18.98
C VAL A 125 3.13 8.68 -20.43
N PRO A 126 2.71 9.65 -21.30
CA PRO A 126 3.23 9.74 -22.65
C PRO A 126 4.75 9.98 -22.71
N LEU A 127 5.27 10.78 -21.79
CA LEU A 127 6.68 11.08 -21.68
C LEU A 127 7.49 9.83 -21.25
N ILE A 128 6.98 9.09 -20.26
CA ILE A 128 7.57 7.81 -19.86
C ILE A 128 7.58 6.82 -21.03
N SER A 129 6.47 6.75 -21.81
CA SER A 129 6.41 5.92 -23.02
C SER A 129 7.45 6.30 -24.05
N PHE A 130 7.70 7.59 -24.21
CA PHE A 130 8.67 8.11 -25.18
C PHE A 130 10.11 7.73 -24.77
N TRP A 131 10.46 7.81 -23.49
CA TRP A 131 11.82 7.53 -23.01
C TRP A 131 12.10 6.04 -22.81
N PHE A 132 11.16 5.29 -22.25
CA PHE A 132 11.35 3.91 -21.82
C PHE A 132 10.53 2.88 -22.61
N GLY A 133 9.76 3.35 -23.62
CA GLY A 133 8.85 2.50 -24.39
C GLY A 133 7.58 2.15 -23.62
N THR A 134 6.87 1.11 -24.08
CA THR A 134 5.58 0.68 -23.53
C THR A 134 5.65 -0.67 -22.81
N GLY A 135 6.84 -1.03 -22.32
CA GLY A 135 7.14 -2.30 -21.69
C GLY A 135 7.13 -2.28 -20.14
N GLN A 136 7.71 -3.32 -19.57
CA GLN A 136 7.80 -3.49 -18.11
C GLN A 136 8.57 -2.36 -17.42
N THR A 137 9.62 -1.82 -18.06
CA THR A 137 10.43 -0.72 -17.51
C THR A 137 9.57 0.49 -17.20
N SER A 138 8.67 0.88 -18.11
CA SER A 138 7.77 2.03 -17.91
C SER A 138 6.80 1.81 -16.76
N ARG A 139 6.29 0.60 -16.59
CA ARG A 139 5.44 0.23 -15.45
C ARG A 139 6.20 0.37 -14.12
N VAL A 140 7.44 -0.14 -14.07
CA VAL A 140 8.32 -0.02 -12.90
C VAL A 140 8.62 1.43 -12.57
N VAL A 141 8.91 2.27 -13.58
CA VAL A 141 9.14 3.72 -13.40
C VAL A 141 7.94 4.39 -12.74
N VAL A 142 6.71 4.08 -13.18
CA VAL A 142 5.49 4.60 -12.55
C VAL A 142 5.39 4.19 -11.08
N CYS A 143 5.67 2.91 -10.75
CA CYS A 143 5.68 2.44 -9.37
C CYS A 143 6.70 3.20 -8.52
N VAL A 144 7.92 3.42 -9.03
CA VAL A 144 8.97 4.17 -8.34
C VAL A 144 8.52 5.59 -8.05
N ILE A 145 8.01 6.31 -9.06
CA ILE A 145 7.58 7.71 -8.92
C ILE A 145 6.51 7.85 -7.83
N ILE A 146 5.50 6.97 -7.84
CA ILE A 146 4.37 7.06 -6.89
C ILE A 146 4.80 6.71 -5.47
N SER A 147 5.69 5.72 -5.30
CA SER A 147 6.06 5.21 -3.97
C SER A 147 7.28 5.90 -3.35
N LEU A 148 8.02 6.71 -4.11
CA LEU A 148 9.29 7.27 -3.66
C LEU A 148 9.13 8.31 -2.54
N PHE A 149 8.17 9.24 -2.68
CA PHE A 149 8.01 10.36 -1.75
C PHE A 149 7.72 9.94 -0.31
N PRO A 150 6.76 9.04 -0.02
CA PRO A 150 6.51 8.62 1.36
C PRO A 150 7.73 7.94 2.00
N ILE A 151 8.55 7.22 1.23
CA ILE A 151 9.79 6.62 1.73
C ILE A 151 10.77 7.71 2.13
N ILE A 152 11.01 8.70 1.26
CA ILE A 152 11.93 9.81 1.54
C ILE A 152 11.49 10.54 2.81
N MET A 153 10.23 10.97 2.86
CA MET A 153 9.74 11.84 3.91
C MET A 153 9.65 11.16 5.26
N ASN A 154 9.12 9.94 5.33
CA ASN A 154 9.02 9.22 6.60
C ASN A 154 10.40 8.79 7.10
N THR A 155 11.32 8.39 6.20
CA THR A 155 12.70 8.07 6.59
C THR A 155 13.43 9.31 7.11
N LEU A 156 13.32 10.45 6.42
CA LEU A 156 13.91 11.71 6.86
C LEU A 156 13.37 12.15 8.22
N PHE A 157 12.03 12.16 8.35
CA PHE A 157 11.37 12.48 9.62
C PHE A 157 11.84 11.57 10.74
N GLY A 158 11.91 10.26 10.50
CA GLY A 158 12.39 9.31 11.48
C GLY A 158 13.85 9.53 11.87
N LEU A 159 14.75 9.81 10.91
CA LEU A 159 16.15 10.10 11.20
C LEU A 159 16.35 11.41 12.00
N GLN A 160 15.42 12.34 11.89
CA GLN A 160 15.43 13.61 12.63
C GLN A 160 14.67 13.55 13.96
N SER A 161 13.96 12.47 14.27
CA SER A 161 13.11 12.33 15.47
C SER A 161 13.87 11.96 16.73
N ALA A 162 15.17 11.66 16.64
CA ALA A 162 15.97 11.29 17.81
C ALA A 162 16.04 12.43 18.85
N ASP A 163 15.93 12.08 20.14
CA ASP A 163 15.92 13.03 21.25
C ASP A 163 17.19 13.88 21.29
N ARG A 164 17.03 15.18 21.57
CA ARG A 164 18.15 16.13 21.63
C ARG A 164 19.13 15.79 22.75
N GLY A 165 18.64 15.35 23.91
CA GLY A 165 19.50 14.96 25.02
C GLY A 165 20.39 13.77 24.68
N LEU A 166 19.88 12.82 23.86
CA LEU A 166 20.70 11.73 23.33
C LEU A 166 21.76 12.24 22.36
N HIS A 167 21.41 13.22 21.51
CA HIS A 167 22.40 13.85 20.62
C HIS A 167 23.51 14.54 21.42
N ASP A 168 23.19 15.23 22.53
CA ASP A 168 24.16 15.88 23.42
C ASP A 168 25.05 14.86 24.11
N LEU A 169 24.49 13.74 24.58
CA LEU A 169 25.25 12.62 25.14
C LEU A 169 26.29 12.08 24.13
N PHE A 170 25.90 11.84 22.90
CA PHE A 170 26.81 11.40 21.84
C PHE A 170 27.87 12.46 21.50
N THR A 171 27.58 13.74 21.70
CA THR A 171 28.53 14.84 21.54
C THR A 171 29.56 14.86 22.66
N LEU A 172 29.13 14.69 23.91
CA LEU A 172 30.00 14.58 25.08
C LEU A 172 30.99 13.41 24.97
N HIS A 173 30.53 12.29 24.38
CA HIS A 173 31.37 11.11 24.11
C HIS A 173 32.19 11.24 22.82
N HIS A 174 32.26 12.41 22.18
CA HIS A 174 33.00 12.65 20.93
C HIS A 174 32.67 11.65 19.84
N ALA A 175 31.44 11.13 19.82
CA ALA A 175 30.99 10.13 18.83
C ALA A 175 30.94 10.72 17.42
N GLY A 176 31.59 10.05 16.48
CA GLY A 176 31.59 10.43 15.06
C GLY A 176 30.21 10.33 14.42
N ARG A 177 30.04 11.01 13.25
CA ARG A 177 28.76 11.05 12.52
C ARG A 177 28.21 9.65 12.21
N ILE A 178 29.06 8.72 11.76
CA ILE A 178 28.63 7.34 11.43
C ILE A 178 28.14 6.60 12.66
N THR A 179 28.84 6.75 13.80
CA THR A 179 28.44 6.12 15.07
C THR A 179 27.10 6.65 15.52
N ARG A 180 26.87 7.96 15.46
CA ARG A 180 25.60 8.61 15.79
C ARG A 180 24.49 8.14 14.87
N MET A 181 24.74 8.06 13.56
CA MET A 181 23.78 7.55 12.59
C MET A 181 23.36 6.12 12.93
N ARG A 182 24.32 5.20 13.10
CA ARG A 182 24.05 3.77 13.31
C ARG A 182 23.45 3.44 14.67
N LYS A 183 23.88 4.14 15.74
CA LYS A 183 23.50 3.79 17.12
C LYS A 183 22.37 4.63 17.69
N LEU A 184 22.07 5.79 17.11
CA LEU A 184 21.01 6.68 17.57
C LEU A 184 19.96 6.92 16.49
N MET A 185 20.33 7.53 15.36
CA MET A 185 19.36 8.01 14.37
C MET A 185 18.61 6.86 13.68
N PHE A 186 19.30 5.82 13.22
CA PHE A 186 18.65 4.67 12.57
C PHE A 186 17.70 3.90 13.48
N PRO A 187 18.09 3.50 14.71
CA PRO A 187 17.15 2.85 15.62
C PRO A 187 15.92 3.71 15.93
N SER A 188 16.12 5.01 16.19
CA SER A 188 14.99 5.94 16.44
C SER A 188 14.08 6.12 15.22
N ALA A 189 14.62 5.98 13.99
CA ALA A 189 13.88 6.14 12.76
C ALA A 189 12.99 4.94 12.39
N LEU A 190 13.26 3.76 12.92
CA LEU A 190 12.60 2.52 12.49
C LEU A 190 11.06 2.61 12.44
N PRO A 191 10.34 3.14 13.44
CA PRO A 191 8.89 3.23 13.39
C PRO A 191 8.39 4.07 12.20
N ALA A 192 9.00 5.23 11.97
CA ALA A 192 8.63 6.11 10.87
C ALA A 192 9.01 5.51 9.51
N VAL A 193 10.16 4.85 9.41
CA VAL A 193 10.59 4.13 8.21
C VAL A 193 9.58 3.07 7.83
N PHE A 194 9.17 2.21 8.78
CA PHE A 194 8.19 1.18 8.48
C PHE A 194 6.80 1.75 8.15
N ALA A 195 6.40 2.87 8.77
CA ALA A 195 5.19 3.57 8.38
C ALA A 195 5.26 4.05 6.92
N GLY A 196 6.39 4.64 6.52
CA GLY A 196 6.65 5.04 5.13
C GLY A 196 6.64 3.86 4.16
N LEU A 197 7.29 2.75 4.52
CA LEU A 197 7.33 1.53 3.71
C LEU A 197 5.92 0.94 3.52
N ARG A 198 5.11 0.89 4.55
CA ARG A 198 3.74 0.39 4.50
C ARG A 198 2.86 1.23 3.55
N ILE A 199 2.96 2.56 3.62
CA ILE A 199 2.25 3.47 2.72
C ILE A 199 2.73 3.25 1.28
N SER A 200 4.04 3.24 1.07
CA SER A 200 4.64 3.09 -0.26
C SER A 200 4.37 1.72 -0.88
N ALA A 201 4.27 0.67 -0.08
CA ALA A 201 3.90 -0.66 -0.54
C ALA A 201 2.48 -0.69 -1.15
N GLY A 202 1.51 -0.04 -0.51
CA GLY A 202 0.18 0.14 -1.08
C GLY A 202 0.20 0.99 -2.36
N LEU A 203 0.95 2.09 -2.34
CA LEU A 203 1.09 2.98 -3.49
C LEU A 203 1.80 2.33 -4.68
N SER A 204 2.74 1.41 -4.44
CA SER A 204 3.42 0.68 -5.52
C SER A 204 2.47 -0.24 -6.28
N VAL A 205 1.51 -0.86 -5.58
CA VAL A 205 0.44 -1.65 -6.23
C VAL A 205 -0.44 -0.75 -7.10
N ILE A 206 -0.83 0.43 -6.61
CA ILE A 206 -1.57 1.41 -7.41
C ILE A 206 -0.75 1.82 -8.63
N GLY A 207 0.55 2.08 -8.45
CA GLY A 207 1.47 2.39 -9.55
C GLY A 207 1.57 1.30 -10.59
N ALA A 208 1.61 0.01 -10.19
CA ALA A 208 1.61 -1.11 -11.09
C ALA A 208 0.32 -1.19 -11.91
N ILE A 209 -0.85 -1.04 -11.26
CA ILE A 209 -2.15 -1.08 -11.93
C ILE A 209 -2.28 0.07 -12.94
N VAL A 210 -1.88 1.29 -12.55
CA VAL A 210 -1.87 2.46 -13.44
C VAL A 210 -0.90 2.24 -14.60
N GLY A 211 0.32 1.77 -14.31
CA GLY A 211 1.29 1.43 -15.34
C GLY A 211 0.78 0.36 -16.31
N ASP A 212 0.18 -0.71 -15.79
CA ASP A 212 -0.41 -1.78 -16.61
C ASP A 212 -1.55 -1.26 -17.48
N PHE A 213 -2.33 -0.30 -17.01
CA PHE A 213 -3.45 0.26 -17.76
C PHE A 213 -3.00 0.99 -19.02
N PHE A 214 -1.84 1.65 -18.97
CA PHE A 214 -1.33 2.46 -20.09
C PHE A 214 -0.27 1.76 -20.94
N PHE A 215 0.55 0.88 -20.35
CA PHE A 215 1.66 0.22 -21.06
C PHE A 215 1.33 -1.23 -21.40
N GLY A 216 1.09 -1.49 -22.67
CA GLY A 216 0.52 -2.74 -23.16
C GLY A 216 1.50 -3.82 -23.62
N LYS A 217 2.82 -3.58 -23.63
CA LYS A 217 3.80 -4.58 -24.08
C LYS A 217 4.32 -5.46 -22.93
N GLY A 218 4.42 -6.75 -23.20
CA GLY A 218 4.90 -7.77 -22.22
C GLY A 218 3.75 -8.54 -21.59
N ASP A 219 4.04 -9.19 -20.44
CA ASP A 219 3.02 -9.94 -19.69
C ASP A 219 1.87 -9.03 -19.27
N ALA A 220 0.64 -9.45 -19.59
CA ALA A 220 -0.54 -8.69 -19.26
C ALA A 220 -0.68 -8.53 -17.74
N GLY A 221 -0.70 -7.28 -17.27
CA GLY A 221 -1.00 -6.96 -15.89
C GLY A 221 -2.49 -6.71 -15.69
N ILE A 222 -2.89 -6.59 -14.41
CA ILE A 222 -4.31 -6.44 -14.03
C ILE A 222 -4.93 -5.17 -14.62
N GLY A 223 -4.16 -4.08 -14.75
CA GLY A 223 -4.64 -2.85 -15.38
C GLY A 223 -5.02 -3.01 -16.86
N GLN A 224 -4.29 -3.85 -17.59
CA GLN A 224 -4.67 -4.18 -18.98
C GLN A 224 -5.94 -5.02 -19.03
N LEU A 225 -6.09 -5.98 -18.11
CA LEU A 225 -7.28 -6.81 -18.02
C LEU A 225 -8.50 -5.95 -17.67
N LEU A 226 -8.39 -5.03 -16.74
CA LEU A 226 -9.43 -4.06 -16.42
C LEU A 226 -9.86 -3.25 -17.65
N ARG A 227 -8.89 -2.74 -18.41
CA ARG A 227 -9.18 -2.01 -19.66
C ARG A 227 -9.86 -2.89 -20.71
N LYS A 228 -9.43 -4.15 -20.85
CA LYS A 228 -10.04 -5.12 -21.77
C LYS A 228 -11.51 -5.35 -21.40
N HIS A 229 -11.79 -5.72 -20.16
CA HIS A 229 -13.16 -5.99 -19.70
C HIS A 229 -14.05 -4.74 -19.79
N ALA A 230 -13.51 -3.55 -19.45
CA ALA A 230 -14.23 -2.30 -19.62
C ALA A 230 -14.61 -2.02 -21.08
N SER A 231 -13.69 -2.28 -22.03
CA SER A 231 -13.97 -2.08 -23.46
C SER A 231 -14.96 -3.09 -24.06
N GLN A 232 -15.04 -4.28 -23.45
CA GLN A 232 -15.96 -5.35 -23.85
C GLN A 232 -17.31 -5.28 -23.13
N LEU A 233 -17.49 -4.31 -22.19
CA LEU A 233 -18.67 -4.20 -21.32
C LEU A 233 -18.93 -5.48 -20.49
N ALA A 234 -17.87 -6.24 -20.21
CA ALA A 234 -17.88 -7.45 -19.41
C ALA A 234 -17.90 -7.06 -17.91
N GLY A 235 -19.07 -6.70 -17.39
CA GLY A 235 -19.22 -6.06 -16.09
C GLY A 235 -18.88 -6.99 -14.92
N GLU A 236 -19.18 -8.28 -15.01
CA GLU A 236 -18.91 -9.27 -13.98
C GLU A 236 -17.41 -9.48 -13.78
N GLU A 237 -16.70 -9.71 -14.87
CA GLU A 237 -15.24 -9.92 -14.90
C GLU A 237 -14.50 -8.63 -14.53
N LEU A 238 -15.02 -7.47 -14.98
CA LEU A 238 -14.46 -6.17 -14.60
C LEU A 238 -14.51 -5.95 -13.09
N LEU A 239 -15.68 -6.19 -12.49
CA LEU A 239 -15.86 -6.02 -11.04
C LEU A 239 -15.04 -7.03 -10.24
N ALA A 240 -14.95 -8.30 -10.70
CA ALA A 240 -14.09 -9.30 -10.09
C ALA A 240 -12.61 -8.88 -10.13
N ALA A 241 -12.13 -8.37 -11.27
CA ALA A 241 -10.77 -7.86 -11.41
C ALA A 241 -10.50 -6.63 -10.51
N VAL A 242 -11.47 -5.71 -10.35
CA VAL A 242 -11.39 -4.58 -9.41
C VAL A 242 -11.30 -5.06 -7.98
N LEU A 243 -12.15 -6.01 -7.57
CA LEU A 243 -12.15 -6.56 -6.21
C LEU A 243 -10.82 -7.27 -5.90
N MET A 244 -10.29 -8.06 -6.84
CA MET A 244 -9.01 -8.73 -6.68
C MET A 244 -7.83 -7.76 -6.66
N SER A 245 -7.88 -6.68 -7.44
CA SER A 245 -6.88 -5.61 -7.40
C SER A 245 -6.86 -4.91 -6.04
N SER A 246 -8.05 -4.64 -5.49
CA SER A 246 -8.20 -4.05 -4.15
C SER A 246 -7.69 -4.99 -3.07
N ALA A 247 -8.02 -6.29 -3.18
CA ALA A 247 -7.54 -7.32 -2.27
C ALA A 247 -6.01 -7.43 -2.29
N LEU A 248 -5.37 -7.32 -3.46
CA LEU A 248 -3.91 -7.28 -3.59
C LEU A 248 -3.32 -6.09 -2.83
N GLY A 249 -3.85 -4.88 -3.03
CA GLY A 249 -3.39 -3.68 -2.33
C GLY A 249 -3.50 -3.81 -0.81
N VAL A 250 -4.65 -4.28 -0.32
CA VAL A 250 -4.88 -4.55 1.11
C VAL A 250 -3.90 -5.62 1.63
N THR A 251 -3.72 -6.71 0.89
CA THR A 251 -2.81 -7.80 1.30
C THR A 251 -1.37 -7.28 1.44
N VAL A 252 -0.88 -6.53 0.46
CA VAL A 252 0.47 -5.95 0.50
C VAL A 252 0.60 -4.99 1.68
N PHE A 253 -0.39 -4.12 1.92
CA PHE A 253 -0.41 -3.20 3.05
C PHE A 253 -0.39 -3.94 4.41
N LEU A 254 -1.15 -5.03 4.55
CA LEU A 254 -1.20 -5.85 5.77
C LEU A 254 0.11 -6.62 5.98
N VAL A 255 0.71 -7.16 4.92
CA VAL A 255 2.01 -7.85 4.99
C VAL A 255 3.10 -6.91 5.50
N PHE A 256 3.17 -5.68 5.00
CA PHE A 256 4.13 -4.70 5.48
C PHE A 256 3.82 -4.25 6.92
N GLY A 257 2.53 -4.17 7.31
CA GLY A 257 2.14 -3.96 8.71
C GLY A 257 2.62 -5.09 9.62
N TRP A 258 2.44 -6.34 9.22
CA TRP A 258 2.92 -7.50 9.96
C TRP A 258 4.46 -7.53 10.07
N ILE A 259 5.18 -7.18 8.99
CA ILE A 259 6.65 -7.04 9.01
C ILE A 259 7.06 -5.97 10.01
N GLN A 260 6.37 -4.82 10.03
CA GLN A 260 6.59 -3.75 11.00
C GLN A 260 6.45 -4.24 12.45
N GLU A 261 5.35 -4.91 12.77
CA GLU A 261 5.11 -5.45 14.12
C GLU A 261 6.20 -6.45 14.53
N ARG A 262 6.63 -7.33 13.63
CA ARG A 262 7.70 -8.28 13.88
C ARG A 262 9.06 -7.63 14.07
N ALA A 263 9.35 -6.58 13.31
CA ALA A 263 10.64 -5.89 13.33
C ALA A 263 10.78 -4.96 14.55
N ILE A 264 9.71 -4.30 14.97
CA ILE A 264 9.78 -3.19 15.96
C ILE A 264 8.96 -3.51 17.22
N GLY A 265 7.98 -4.41 17.17
CA GLY A 265 7.02 -4.66 18.25
C GLY A 265 7.63 -5.04 19.61
N ARG A 266 8.89 -5.48 19.62
CA ARG A 266 9.63 -5.75 20.87
C ARG A 266 10.32 -4.51 21.47
N TRP A 267 10.42 -3.40 20.71
CA TRP A 267 11.24 -2.23 21.09
C TRP A 267 10.39 -1.01 21.40
N TYR A 268 9.18 -0.99 20.87
CA TYR A 268 8.21 0.06 21.14
C TYR A 268 6.93 -0.64 21.59
N GLU A 269 6.60 -0.51 22.88
CA GLU A 269 5.23 -0.79 23.34
C GLU A 269 4.32 0.11 22.53
N THR A 270 3.60 -0.51 21.60
CA THR A 270 2.53 0.18 20.90
C THR A 270 1.51 0.55 21.97
N THR A 271 1.46 1.82 22.34
CA THR A 271 0.41 2.42 23.18
C THR A 271 -0.90 2.37 22.36
N THR A 272 -1.38 1.16 22.11
CA THR A 272 -2.77 0.90 21.72
C THR A 272 -3.54 0.44 22.94
N GLY A 273 -3.34 1.15 24.05
CA GLY A 273 -4.28 1.20 25.13
C GLY A 273 -5.36 2.21 24.74
N VAL A 274 -6.35 1.77 24.00
CA VAL A 274 -7.67 2.38 24.05
C VAL A 274 -8.39 1.67 25.19
N ASP A 275 -8.31 2.28 26.38
CA ASP A 275 -9.21 2.02 27.49
C ASP A 275 -10.66 2.35 27.12
#